data_540d991b28b993e78cc992ad17d2164e
#
_entry.id   540d991b28b993e78cc992ad17d2164e
#
_cell.length_a   1.000
_cell.length_b   1.000
_cell.length_c   1.000
_cell.angle_alpha   90.00
_cell.angle_beta   90.00
_cell.angle_gamma   90.00
#
_symmetry.space_group_name_H-M   'P 1'
#
loop_
_entity.id
_entity.type
_entity.pdbx_description
1 polymer ?
#
loop_
_entity_poly.entity_id
_entity_poly.type
_entity_poly.pdbx_seq_one_letter_code
_entity_poly.pdbx_strand_id
1 'polypeptide(L)'
;EIAEEMQIEVEELDGLLRQSLTTSSLDAPISGDEGRSFLGDLIADTRQEEPLDAVERRMHHEQLGRWLNYLTDQERQVLELRFGLSGEQRHTLAEIGRLIEVSRERVRQVELKALRKLRNLTRKVPSQL
;
A
#
# COMPACT_ATOMS: atom_id res chain seq x y z
N GLU A 1 -43.23 8.20 4.30
CA GLU A 1 -43.95 9.28 5.01
C GLU A 1 -43.26 10.64 4.83
N ILE A 2 -42.04 10.86 5.41
CA ILE A 2 -41.34 12.17 5.29
C ILE A 2 -41.00 12.51 3.83
N ALA A 3 -40.49 11.57 3.03
CA ALA A 3 -40.20 11.75 1.62
C ALA A 3 -41.42 12.10 0.79
N GLU A 4 -42.53 11.46 1.08
CA GLU A 4 -43.84 11.75 0.42
C GLU A 4 -44.36 13.17 0.77
N GLU A 5 -44.21 13.57 2.02
CA GLU A 5 -44.64 14.90 2.48
C GLU A 5 -43.78 16.02 1.90
N MET A 6 -42.47 15.73 1.72
CA MET A 6 -41.51 16.64 1.08
C MET A 6 -41.52 16.56 -0.46
N GLN A 7 -42.27 15.63 -1.07
CA GLN A 7 -42.34 15.39 -2.53
C GLN A 7 -40.93 15.14 -3.16
N ILE A 8 -40.07 14.42 -2.45
CA ILE A 8 -38.73 14.02 -2.93
C ILE A 8 -38.60 12.50 -2.91
N GLU A 9 -37.67 11.97 -3.70
CA GLU A 9 -37.35 10.54 -3.69
C GLU A 9 -36.70 10.13 -2.37
N VAL A 10 -36.95 8.89 -1.96
CA VAL A 10 -36.41 8.35 -0.68
C VAL A 10 -34.86 8.41 -0.65
N GLU A 11 -34.23 8.20 -1.80
CA GLU A 11 -32.77 8.25 -1.94
C GLU A 11 -32.21 9.67 -1.74
N GLU A 12 -32.93 10.68 -2.21
CA GLU A 12 -32.60 12.09 -2.05
C GLU A 12 -32.75 12.52 -0.59
N LEU A 13 -33.85 12.07 0.08
CA LEU A 13 -34.02 12.27 1.51
C LEU A 13 -32.90 11.67 2.33
N ASP A 14 -32.46 10.45 2.03
CA ASP A 14 -31.37 9.78 2.74
C ASP A 14 -30.05 10.54 2.55
N GLY A 15 -29.80 11.07 1.36
CA GLY A 15 -28.68 11.97 1.07
C GLY A 15 -28.69 13.24 1.90
N LEU A 16 -29.86 13.91 2.03
CA LEU A 16 -30.03 15.10 2.84
C LEU A 16 -29.88 14.82 4.34
N LEU A 17 -30.39 13.70 4.83
CA LEU A 17 -30.25 13.28 6.21
C LEU A 17 -28.77 13.01 6.57
N ARG A 18 -28.00 12.40 5.67
CA ARG A 18 -26.55 12.20 5.86
C ARG A 18 -25.77 13.51 5.91
N GLN A 19 -26.17 14.51 5.13
CA GLN A 19 -25.56 15.85 5.16
C GLN A 19 -25.95 16.66 6.40
N SER A 20 -27.10 16.35 7.00
CA SER A 20 -27.59 17.05 8.22
C SER A 20 -27.00 16.49 9.52
N LEU A 21 -26.15 15.46 9.47
CA LEU A 21 -25.49 14.90 10.64
C LEU A 21 -24.66 16.00 11.31
N THR A 22 -25.05 16.37 12.53
CA THR A 22 -24.33 17.33 13.35
C THR A 22 -23.04 16.68 13.84
N THR A 23 -21.94 17.44 13.81
CA THR A 23 -20.67 17.03 14.40
C THR A 23 -20.84 16.86 15.92
N SER A 24 -20.30 15.77 16.46
CA SER A 24 -20.24 15.52 17.89
C SER A 24 -18.83 15.83 18.42
N SER A 25 -18.74 16.26 19.69
CA SER A 25 -17.44 16.46 20.30
C SER A 25 -16.76 15.11 20.58
N LEU A 26 -15.46 15.04 20.30
CA LEU A 26 -14.64 13.88 20.67
C LEU A 26 -14.48 13.72 22.19
N ASP A 27 -14.62 14.82 22.94
CA ASP A 27 -14.59 14.84 24.41
C ASP A 27 -15.98 14.53 25.03
N ALA A 28 -16.95 14.11 24.21
CA ALA A 28 -18.22 13.69 24.75
C ALA A 28 -18.07 12.36 25.52
N PRO A 29 -18.58 12.29 26.77
CA PRO A 29 -18.50 11.07 27.54
C PRO A 29 -19.39 9.98 26.94
N ILE A 30 -18.93 8.74 26.98
CA ILE A 30 -19.69 7.58 26.52
C ILE A 30 -20.69 7.22 27.63
N SER A 31 -21.97 7.10 27.26
CA SER A 31 -23.04 6.73 28.18
C SER A 31 -22.75 5.38 28.83
N GLY A 32 -22.65 5.37 30.17
CA GLY A 32 -22.50 4.15 30.98
C GLY A 32 -21.14 3.99 31.69
N ASP A 33 -20.17 4.84 31.47
CA ASP A 33 -18.81 4.71 32.04
C ASP A 33 -18.40 5.90 32.92
N GLU A 34 -19.28 6.40 33.80
CA GLU A 34 -19.03 7.43 34.83
C GLU A 34 -17.94 8.48 34.48
N GLY A 35 -17.85 8.87 33.19
CA GLY A 35 -16.93 9.91 32.72
C GLY A 35 -15.47 9.48 32.57
N ARG A 36 -15.17 8.21 32.51
CA ARG A 36 -13.78 7.68 32.33
C ARG A 36 -13.38 7.49 30.87
N SER A 37 -14.33 7.34 29.95
CA SER A 37 -14.07 7.11 28.53
C SER A 37 -14.76 8.18 27.66
N PHE A 38 -14.03 8.69 26.69
CA PHE A 38 -14.52 9.69 25.74
C PHE A 38 -14.70 9.08 24.35
N LEU A 39 -15.57 9.71 23.54
CA LEU A 39 -15.83 9.28 22.17
C LEU A 39 -14.54 9.21 21.32
N GLY A 40 -13.59 10.13 21.59
CA GLY A 40 -12.29 10.14 20.95
C GLY A 40 -11.43 8.89 21.21
N ASP A 41 -11.60 8.22 22.37
CA ASP A 41 -10.85 7.03 22.73
C ASP A 41 -11.26 5.80 21.91
N LEU A 42 -12.46 5.83 21.29
CA LEU A 42 -12.96 4.77 20.41
C LEU A 42 -12.46 4.89 18.97
N ILE A 43 -11.87 6.04 18.59
CA ILE A 43 -11.41 6.28 17.23
C ILE A 43 -9.99 5.76 17.09
N ALA A 44 -9.84 4.66 16.35
CA ALA A 44 -8.53 4.12 16.03
C ALA A 44 -7.73 5.09 15.13
N ASP A 45 -6.44 5.29 15.45
CA ASP A 45 -5.53 6.01 14.57
C ASP A 45 -5.16 5.13 13.37
N THR A 46 -5.87 5.31 12.26
CA THR A 46 -5.61 4.57 11.01
C THR A 46 -4.34 5.03 10.29
N ARG A 47 -3.66 6.08 10.76
CA ARG A 47 -2.39 6.55 10.19
C ARG A 47 -1.19 5.87 10.81
N GLN A 48 -1.33 5.34 12.01
CA GLN A 48 -0.28 4.52 12.62
C GLN A 48 -0.31 3.13 12.01
N GLU A 49 0.81 2.74 11.43
CA GLU A 49 1.03 1.37 11.00
C GLU A 49 1.13 0.47 12.24
N GLU A 50 0.48 -0.68 12.19
CA GLU A 50 0.64 -1.66 13.26
C GLU A 50 2.13 -2.03 13.39
N PRO A 51 2.69 -2.08 14.61
CA PRO A 51 4.10 -2.39 14.82
C PRO A 51 4.52 -3.70 14.16
N LEU A 52 3.62 -4.68 14.09
CA LEU A 52 3.84 -5.97 13.43
C LEU A 52 4.05 -5.80 11.92
N ASP A 53 3.20 -5.02 11.25
CA ASP A 53 3.29 -4.76 9.81
C ASP A 53 4.58 -4.01 9.45
N ALA A 54 5.03 -3.10 10.33
CA ALA A 54 6.28 -2.39 10.15
C ALA A 54 7.50 -3.34 10.21
N VAL A 55 7.48 -4.29 11.15
CA VAL A 55 8.54 -5.31 11.29
C VAL A 55 8.51 -6.27 10.09
N GLU A 56 7.34 -6.76 9.69
CA GLU A 56 7.21 -7.65 8.52
C GLU A 56 7.72 -6.98 7.24
N ARG A 57 7.37 -5.72 7.00
CA ARG A 57 7.88 -4.97 5.83
C ARG A 57 9.39 -4.82 5.87
N ARG A 58 9.97 -4.55 7.04
CA ARG A 58 11.41 -4.45 7.18
C ARG A 58 12.08 -5.79 6.87
N MET A 59 11.56 -6.88 7.40
CA MET A 59 12.07 -8.23 7.13
C MET A 59 11.97 -8.58 5.63
N HIS A 60 10.85 -8.27 4.97
CA HIS A 60 10.69 -8.48 3.54
C HIS A 60 11.67 -7.63 2.72
N HIS A 61 11.93 -6.38 3.11
CA HIS A 61 12.92 -5.51 2.46
C HIS A 61 14.35 -6.07 2.58
N GLU A 62 14.73 -6.51 3.78
CA GLU A 62 16.04 -7.13 4.01
C GLU A 62 16.20 -8.44 3.22
N GLN A 63 15.15 -9.25 3.17
CA GLN A 63 15.14 -10.49 2.39
C GLN A 63 15.25 -10.22 0.89
N LEU A 64 14.51 -9.24 0.38
CA LEU A 64 14.60 -8.80 -1.01
C LEU A 64 16.01 -8.32 -1.35
N GLY A 65 16.63 -7.52 -0.48
CA GLY A 65 18.02 -7.07 -0.64
C GLY A 65 19.01 -8.23 -0.78
N ARG A 66 18.84 -9.27 0.04
CA ARG A 66 19.66 -10.49 -0.07
C ARG A 66 19.48 -11.19 -1.41
N TRP A 67 18.26 -11.31 -1.92
CA TRP A 67 17.98 -11.93 -3.22
C TRP A 67 18.52 -11.11 -4.39
N LEU A 68 18.46 -9.78 -4.31
CA LEU A 68 19.04 -8.90 -5.32
C LEU A 68 20.55 -9.06 -5.45
N ASN A 69 21.25 -9.46 -4.38
CA ASN A 69 22.68 -9.74 -4.41
C ASN A 69 23.07 -10.97 -5.26
N TYR A 70 22.12 -11.85 -5.59
CA TYR A 70 22.35 -12.97 -6.49
C TYR A 70 22.18 -12.61 -7.99
N LEU A 71 21.76 -11.40 -8.28
CA LEU A 71 21.60 -10.89 -9.64
C LEU A 71 22.90 -10.22 -10.11
N THR A 72 23.10 -10.14 -11.41
CA THR A 72 24.14 -9.30 -11.99
C THR A 72 23.77 -7.82 -11.83
N ASP A 73 24.78 -6.93 -11.90
CA ASP A 73 24.54 -5.49 -11.72
C ASP A 73 23.50 -4.95 -12.71
N GLN A 74 23.53 -5.38 -13.98
CA GLN A 74 22.53 -5.02 -14.96
C GLN A 74 21.13 -5.52 -14.62
N GLU A 75 21.01 -6.78 -14.17
CA GLU A 75 19.74 -7.37 -13.79
C GLU A 75 19.15 -6.65 -12.57
N ARG A 76 19.99 -6.31 -11.58
CA ARG A 76 19.61 -5.54 -10.40
C ARG A 76 19.14 -4.15 -10.77
N GLN A 77 19.94 -3.40 -11.53
CA GLN A 77 19.64 -2.03 -11.95
C GLN A 77 18.31 -1.94 -12.72
N VAL A 78 18.06 -2.89 -13.63
CA VAL A 78 16.78 -2.94 -14.36
C VAL A 78 15.61 -3.14 -13.40
N LEU A 79 15.72 -4.03 -12.40
CA LEU A 79 14.65 -4.25 -11.42
C LEU A 79 14.48 -3.05 -10.48
N GLU A 80 15.55 -2.44 -10.01
CA GLU A 80 15.51 -1.25 -9.15
C GLU A 80 14.78 -0.10 -9.83
N LEU A 81 15.13 0.24 -11.07
CA LEU A 81 14.48 1.27 -11.86
C LEU A 81 13.02 0.91 -12.22
N ARG A 82 12.75 -0.37 -12.51
CA ARG A 82 11.42 -0.82 -12.91
C ARG A 82 10.41 -0.76 -11.78
N PHE A 83 10.83 -1.18 -10.59
CA PHE A 83 9.96 -1.32 -9.42
C PHE A 83 10.15 -0.20 -8.38
N GLY A 84 11.15 0.67 -8.56
CA GLY A 84 11.44 1.76 -7.63
C GLY A 84 11.96 1.27 -6.28
N LEU A 85 12.76 0.19 -6.27
CA LEU A 85 13.20 -0.48 -5.04
C LEU A 85 14.17 0.37 -4.20
N SER A 86 14.90 1.27 -4.83
CA SER A 86 15.84 2.20 -4.16
C SER A 86 15.19 3.51 -3.70
N GLY A 87 13.84 3.58 -3.64
CA GLY A 87 13.11 4.81 -3.30
C GLY A 87 12.96 5.78 -4.47
N GLU A 88 13.38 5.39 -5.67
CA GLU A 88 13.21 6.13 -6.90
C GLU A 88 11.82 5.90 -7.52
N GLN A 89 11.44 6.76 -8.46
CA GLN A 89 10.21 6.59 -9.20
C GLN A 89 10.30 5.36 -10.12
N ARG A 90 9.16 4.71 -10.34
CA ARG A 90 9.07 3.58 -11.28
C ARG A 90 9.21 4.07 -12.71
N HIS A 91 10.07 3.42 -13.48
CA HIS A 91 10.30 3.72 -14.86
C HIS A 91 9.66 2.70 -15.81
N THR A 92 9.32 3.15 -17.01
CA THR A 92 8.87 2.26 -18.09
C THR A 92 10.08 1.58 -18.75
N LEU A 93 9.85 0.46 -19.44
CA LEU A 93 10.92 -0.27 -20.14
C LEU A 93 11.63 0.60 -21.20
N ALA A 94 10.90 1.57 -21.79
CA ALA A 94 11.48 2.49 -22.78
C ALA A 94 12.39 3.52 -22.12
N GLU A 95 12.02 4.06 -20.97
CA GLU A 95 12.83 4.99 -20.16
C GLU A 95 14.08 4.30 -19.65
N ILE A 96 13.94 3.10 -19.08
CA ILE A 96 15.08 2.31 -18.64
C ILE A 96 16.03 2.06 -19.80
N GLY A 97 15.51 1.69 -20.98
CA GLY A 97 16.34 1.49 -22.17
C GLY A 97 17.14 2.72 -22.56
N ARG A 98 16.59 3.93 -22.40
CA ARG A 98 17.31 5.19 -22.62
C ARG A 98 18.38 5.44 -21.54
N LEU A 99 18.06 5.15 -20.27
CA LEU A 99 18.97 5.37 -19.14
C LEU A 99 20.22 4.47 -19.21
N ILE A 100 20.06 3.21 -19.62
CA ILE A 100 21.15 2.23 -19.70
C ILE A 100 21.64 1.99 -21.15
N GLU A 101 21.22 2.83 -22.09
CA GLU A 101 21.64 2.82 -23.50
C GLU A 101 21.42 1.48 -24.23
N VAL A 102 20.28 0.82 -23.95
CA VAL A 102 19.88 -0.42 -24.63
C VAL A 102 18.46 -0.34 -25.19
N SER A 103 18.12 -1.24 -26.10
CA SER A 103 16.77 -1.31 -26.65
C SER A 103 15.74 -1.74 -25.61
N ARG A 104 14.49 -1.25 -25.74
CA ARG A 104 13.36 -1.66 -24.90
C ARG A 104 13.22 -3.18 -24.82
N GLU A 105 13.40 -3.88 -25.94
CA GLU A 105 13.30 -5.34 -25.98
C GLU A 105 14.43 -6.01 -25.20
N ARG A 106 15.62 -5.43 -25.22
CA ARG A 106 16.75 -5.92 -24.40
C ARG A 106 16.46 -5.77 -22.92
N VAL A 107 15.89 -4.64 -22.49
CA VAL A 107 15.45 -4.42 -21.09
C VAL A 107 14.44 -5.49 -20.67
N ARG A 108 13.43 -5.77 -21.52
CA ARG A 108 12.43 -6.80 -21.27
C ARG A 108 13.04 -8.19 -21.09
N GLN A 109 14.02 -8.53 -21.93
CA GLN A 109 14.74 -9.80 -21.80
C GLN A 109 15.52 -9.92 -20.49
N VAL A 110 16.20 -8.84 -20.08
CA VAL A 110 16.94 -8.76 -18.81
C VAL A 110 15.97 -8.89 -17.64
N GLU A 111 14.85 -8.15 -17.65
CA GLU A 111 13.80 -8.24 -16.63
C GLU A 111 13.29 -9.67 -16.46
N LEU A 112 12.88 -10.33 -17.56
CA LEU A 112 12.40 -11.71 -17.53
C LEU A 112 13.45 -12.69 -16.97
N LYS A 113 14.71 -12.51 -17.36
CA LYS A 113 15.80 -13.35 -16.85
C LYS A 113 16.03 -13.15 -15.36
N ALA A 114 16.03 -11.91 -14.89
CA ALA A 114 16.15 -11.57 -13.49
C ALA A 114 15.00 -12.15 -12.65
N LEU A 115 13.76 -11.99 -13.09
CA LEU A 115 12.58 -12.54 -12.42
C LEU A 115 12.59 -14.07 -12.37
N ARG A 116 13.06 -14.75 -13.42
CA ARG A 116 13.22 -16.22 -13.40
C ARG A 116 14.26 -16.66 -12.37
N LYS A 117 15.38 -15.96 -12.26
CA LYS A 117 16.40 -16.24 -11.24
C LYS A 117 15.83 -16.06 -9.83
N LEU A 118 15.14 -14.97 -9.55
CA LEU A 118 14.50 -14.72 -8.26
C LEU A 118 13.47 -15.79 -7.92
N ARG A 119 12.61 -16.16 -8.87
CA ARG A 119 11.64 -17.26 -8.68
C ARG A 119 12.30 -18.60 -8.32
N ASN A 120 13.44 -18.90 -8.92
CA ASN A 120 14.16 -20.12 -8.62
C ASN A 120 14.81 -20.08 -7.23
N LEU A 121 15.25 -18.91 -6.77
CA LEU A 121 15.78 -18.70 -5.42
C LEU A 121 14.68 -18.84 -4.36
N THR A 122 13.50 -18.22 -4.57
CA THR A 122 12.37 -18.33 -3.64
C THR A 122 11.84 -19.75 -3.51
N ARG A 123 11.92 -20.57 -4.57
CA ARG A 123 11.56 -21.99 -4.51
C ARG A 123 12.55 -22.85 -3.73
N LYS A 124 13.84 -22.45 -3.69
CA LYS A 124 14.89 -23.21 -3.02
C LYS A 124 15.06 -22.85 -1.54
N VAL A 125 14.56 -21.68 -1.16
CA VAL A 125 14.53 -21.23 0.24
C VAL A 125 13.07 -21.30 0.69
N PRO A 126 12.63 -22.41 1.33
CA PRO A 126 11.32 -22.43 1.97
C PRO A 126 11.32 -21.32 3.01
N SER A 127 10.21 -20.56 3.04
CA SER A 127 9.94 -19.53 4.03
C SER A 127 10.18 -20.13 5.42
N GLN A 128 11.32 -19.82 6.02
CA GLN A 128 11.50 -19.99 7.45
C GLN A 128 10.85 -18.77 8.09
N LEU A 129 9.56 -18.88 8.33
CA LEU A 129 8.83 -18.15 9.34
C LEU A 129 8.93 -18.92 10.64
#